data_1650f977cc0e119354a13bacca75ffe4
#
_entry.id   1650f977cc0e119354a13bacca75ffe4
#
_cell.length_a   1.000
_cell.length_b   1.000
_cell.length_c   1.000
_cell.angle_alpha   90.00
_cell.angle_beta   90.00
_cell.angle_gamma   90.00
#
_symmetry.space_group_name_H-M   'P 1'
#
loop_
_entity.id
_entity.type
_entity.pdbx_description
1 polymer ?
#
loop_
_entity_poly.entity_id
_entity_poly.type
_entity_poly.pdbx_seq_one_letter_code
_entity_poly.pdbx_strand_id
1 'polypeptide(L)'
;AMAAGIATLEALKANDGECYKLLEVTSAGLEAGLRAAADAAGVPIYLTRVGSMLCVFFVAEAGDTVTNYQQATATRTDRYAAFFNTMLDEGVMLAPAAFEAWFVSTAHDESCIKRTLAAAEKAFAAAAALH
;
A
#
# COMPACT_ATOMS: atom_id res chain seq x y z
N ALA A 1 -6.05 30.04 -3.34
CA ALA A 1 -6.63 28.72 -3.59
C ALA A 1 -6.80 28.41 -5.09
N MET A 2 -7.50 29.24 -5.88
CA MET A 2 -7.75 28.98 -7.33
C MET A 2 -6.47 28.87 -8.18
N ALA A 3 -5.50 29.78 -8.00
CA ALA A 3 -4.24 29.75 -8.75
C ALA A 3 -3.43 28.47 -8.50
N ALA A 4 -3.39 27.99 -7.25
CA ALA A 4 -2.73 26.73 -6.91
C ALA A 4 -3.43 25.53 -7.57
N GLY A 5 -4.77 25.53 -7.58
CA GLY A 5 -5.55 24.48 -8.26
C GLY A 5 -5.29 24.45 -9.77
N ILE A 6 -5.25 25.61 -10.42
CA ILE A 6 -4.93 25.71 -11.85
C ILE A 6 -3.52 25.19 -12.12
N ALA A 7 -2.52 25.64 -11.38
CA ALA A 7 -1.14 25.18 -11.55
C ALA A 7 -1.00 23.66 -11.36
N THR A 8 -1.72 23.07 -10.37
CA THR A 8 -1.74 21.63 -10.16
C THR A 8 -2.33 20.89 -11.37
N LEU A 9 -3.47 21.35 -11.89
CA LEU A 9 -4.10 20.74 -13.05
C LEU A 9 -3.24 20.85 -14.31
N GLU A 10 -2.56 21.99 -14.50
CA GLU A 10 -1.61 22.18 -15.60
C GLU A 10 -0.42 21.21 -15.47
N ALA A 11 0.15 21.08 -14.27
CA ALA A 11 1.23 20.12 -14.01
C ALA A 11 0.80 18.67 -14.27
N LEU A 12 -0.41 18.28 -13.87
CA LEU A 12 -0.95 16.92 -14.09
C LEU A 12 -1.19 16.63 -15.57
N LYS A 13 -1.52 17.67 -16.38
CA LYS A 13 -1.73 17.54 -17.84
C LYS A 13 -0.44 17.63 -18.65
N ALA A 14 0.63 18.12 -18.05
CA ALA A 14 1.89 18.31 -18.76
C ALA A 14 2.42 16.97 -19.32
N ASN A 15 3.14 17.03 -20.43
CA ASN A 15 3.79 15.88 -21.07
C ASN A 15 2.84 14.70 -21.30
N ASP A 16 1.63 14.96 -21.75
CA ASP A 16 0.61 13.93 -22.02
C ASP A 16 0.32 13.05 -20.79
N GLY A 17 0.25 13.65 -19.61
CA GLY A 17 -0.05 12.95 -18.35
C GLY A 17 1.07 12.01 -17.88
N GLU A 18 2.32 12.30 -18.17
CA GLU A 18 3.49 11.49 -17.81
C GLU A 18 3.53 11.16 -16.30
N CYS A 19 3.09 12.09 -15.45
CA CYS A 19 3.00 11.85 -14.00
C CYS A 19 2.10 10.66 -13.66
N TYR A 20 0.99 10.46 -14.38
CA TYR A 20 0.10 9.30 -14.16
C TYR A 20 0.73 8.00 -14.64
N LYS A 21 1.48 8.04 -15.74
CA LYS A 21 2.24 6.87 -16.22
C LYS A 21 3.31 6.46 -15.23
N LEU A 22 4.02 7.43 -14.66
CA LEU A 22 5.00 7.19 -13.60
C LEU A 22 4.35 6.60 -12.34
N LEU A 23 3.26 7.20 -11.87
CA LEU A 23 2.51 6.71 -10.71
C LEU A 23 2.02 5.27 -10.91
N GLU A 24 1.53 4.94 -12.12
CA GLU A 24 1.08 3.58 -12.44
C GLU A 24 2.23 2.57 -12.35
N VAL A 25 3.38 2.87 -12.96
CA VAL A 25 4.56 1.97 -12.94
C VAL A 25 5.07 1.79 -11.51
N THR A 26 5.22 2.89 -10.76
CA THR A 26 5.71 2.86 -9.37
C THR A 26 4.79 2.07 -8.47
N SER A 27 3.48 2.31 -8.58
CA SER A 27 2.48 1.65 -7.73
C SER A 27 2.30 0.18 -8.08
N ALA A 28 2.39 -0.18 -9.36
CA ALA A 28 2.36 -1.58 -9.79
C ALA A 28 3.59 -2.35 -9.27
N GLY A 29 4.76 -1.73 -9.28
CA GLY A 29 5.97 -2.31 -8.69
C GLY A 29 5.85 -2.51 -7.18
N LEU A 30 5.30 -1.53 -6.47
CA LEU A 30 5.02 -1.64 -5.04
C LEU A 30 4.00 -2.75 -4.75
N GLU A 31 2.90 -2.82 -5.50
CA GLU A 31 1.90 -3.89 -5.37
C GLU A 31 2.53 -5.27 -5.53
N ALA A 32 3.30 -5.47 -6.59
CA ALA A 32 3.95 -6.76 -6.86
C ALA A 32 4.90 -7.17 -5.73
N GLY A 33 5.70 -6.23 -5.23
CA GLY A 33 6.62 -6.48 -4.12
C GLY A 33 5.91 -6.78 -2.80
N LEU A 34 4.82 -6.07 -2.48
CA LEU A 34 4.01 -6.35 -1.29
C LEU A 34 3.36 -7.73 -1.34
N ARG A 35 2.82 -8.14 -2.49
CA ARG A 35 2.28 -9.50 -2.68
C ARG A 35 3.36 -10.56 -2.47
N ALA A 36 4.51 -10.38 -3.09
CA ALA A 36 5.63 -11.32 -2.95
C ALA A 36 6.11 -11.44 -1.49
N ALA A 37 6.20 -10.32 -0.76
CA ALA A 37 6.58 -10.32 0.65
C ALA A 37 5.54 -11.00 1.54
N ALA A 38 4.24 -10.80 1.29
CA ALA A 38 3.17 -11.46 2.01
C ALA A 38 3.17 -12.98 1.74
N ASP A 39 3.32 -13.38 0.48
CA ASP A 39 3.41 -14.79 0.07
C ASP A 39 4.61 -15.48 0.72
N ALA A 40 5.77 -14.84 0.71
CA ALA A 40 6.99 -15.37 1.34
C ALA A 40 6.84 -15.55 2.86
N ALA A 41 6.07 -14.68 3.53
CA ALA A 41 5.75 -14.77 4.94
C ALA A 41 4.58 -15.73 5.24
N GLY A 42 3.88 -16.25 4.24
CA GLY A 42 2.69 -17.09 4.42
C GLY A 42 1.50 -16.35 5.01
N VAL A 43 1.40 -15.04 4.77
CA VAL A 43 0.33 -14.20 5.32
C VAL A 43 -0.74 -13.96 4.26
N PRO A 44 -1.98 -14.43 4.47
CA PRO A 44 -3.07 -14.16 3.55
C PRO A 44 -3.42 -12.68 3.54
N ILE A 45 -3.39 -12.07 2.36
CA ILE A 45 -3.81 -10.68 2.16
C ILE A 45 -4.76 -10.56 0.97
N TYR A 46 -5.64 -9.58 1.05
CA TYR A 46 -6.36 -9.06 -0.11
C TYR A 46 -5.87 -7.65 -0.38
N LEU A 47 -5.10 -7.47 -1.45
CA LEU A 47 -4.56 -6.17 -1.86
C LEU A 47 -5.33 -5.66 -3.06
N THR A 48 -5.83 -4.43 -2.96
CA THR A 48 -6.46 -3.71 -4.06
C THR A 48 -5.63 -2.52 -4.48
N ARG A 49 -5.61 -2.23 -5.77
CA ARG A 49 -4.97 -1.04 -6.33
C ARG A 49 -5.80 -0.43 -7.44
N VAL A 50 -5.92 0.90 -7.41
CA VAL A 50 -6.46 1.69 -8.52
C VAL A 50 -5.53 2.88 -8.74
N GLY A 51 -4.77 2.87 -9.83
CA GLY A 51 -3.73 3.87 -10.08
C GLY A 51 -2.71 3.88 -8.94
N SER A 52 -2.56 5.04 -8.28
CA SER A 52 -1.64 5.23 -7.16
C SER A 52 -2.24 4.99 -5.77
N MET A 53 -3.47 4.53 -5.69
CA MET A 53 -4.13 4.16 -4.45
C MET A 53 -4.01 2.66 -4.21
N LEU A 54 -3.55 2.26 -3.02
CA LEU A 54 -3.47 0.86 -2.59
C LEU A 54 -4.18 0.68 -1.25
N CYS A 55 -4.70 -0.52 -1.02
CA CYS A 55 -5.16 -0.93 0.29
C CYS A 55 -4.81 -2.40 0.51
N VAL A 56 -4.26 -2.72 1.69
CA VAL A 56 -3.89 -4.08 2.08
C VAL A 56 -4.77 -4.52 3.24
N PHE A 57 -5.58 -5.54 3.00
CA PHE A 57 -6.39 -6.18 4.02
C PHE A 57 -5.77 -7.52 4.41
N PHE A 58 -5.60 -7.76 5.71
CA PHE A 58 -5.18 -9.05 6.24
C PHE A 58 -6.41 -9.94 6.39
N VAL A 59 -6.56 -10.90 5.50
CA VAL A 59 -7.73 -11.79 5.46
C VAL A 59 -7.49 -13.07 6.29
N ALA A 60 -8.56 -13.80 6.58
CA ALA A 60 -8.46 -15.02 7.37
C ALA A 60 -7.82 -16.16 6.55
N GLU A 61 -8.28 -16.33 5.32
CA GLU A 61 -7.85 -17.41 4.43
C GLU A 61 -7.35 -16.89 3.09
N ALA A 62 -6.44 -17.62 2.48
CA ALA A 62 -5.98 -17.30 1.13
C ALA A 62 -7.13 -17.44 0.12
N GLY A 63 -7.31 -16.39 -0.69
CA GLY A 63 -8.42 -16.32 -1.66
C GLY A 63 -9.65 -15.56 -1.17
N ASP A 64 -9.73 -15.21 0.10
CA ASP A 64 -10.76 -14.30 0.59
C ASP A 64 -10.68 -12.94 -0.10
N THR A 65 -11.83 -12.32 -0.32
CA THR A 65 -11.95 -11.02 -0.98
C THR A 65 -12.62 -10.00 -0.06
N VAL A 66 -12.32 -8.72 -0.27
CA VAL A 66 -12.92 -7.61 0.47
C VAL A 66 -13.56 -6.66 -0.55
N THR A 67 -14.87 -6.77 -0.70
CA THR A 67 -15.67 -6.00 -1.68
C THR A 67 -16.78 -5.17 -1.03
N ASN A 68 -16.96 -5.31 0.28
CA ASN A 68 -17.96 -4.58 1.04
C ASN A 68 -17.49 -4.33 2.48
N TYR A 69 -18.23 -3.48 3.19
CA TYR A 69 -17.90 -3.09 4.56
C TYR A 69 -17.87 -4.26 5.56
N GLN A 70 -18.80 -5.22 5.44
CA GLN A 70 -18.82 -6.37 6.35
C GLN A 70 -17.57 -7.22 6.20
N GLN A 71 -17.11 -7.44 4.97
CA GLN A 71 -15.86 -8.16 4.71
C GLN A 71 -14.64 -7.37 5.21
N ALA A 72 -14.64 -6.04 5.04
CA ALA A 72 -13.56 -5.20 5.55
C ALA A 72 -13.45 -5.27 7.08
N THR A 73 -14.57 -5.21 7.80
CA THR A 73 -14.59 -5.29 9.27
C THR A 73 -14.28 -6.69 9.81
N ALA A 74 -14.38 -7.73 9.00
CA ALA A 74 -14.02 -9.09 9.36
C ALA A 74 -12.53 -9.41 9.16
N THR A 75 -11.74 -8.45 8.66
CA THR A 75 -10.29 -8.66 8.45
C THR A 75 -9.51 -8.67 9.78
N ARG A 76 -8.31 -9.24 9.74
CA ARG A 76 -7.40 -9.36 10.89
C ARG A 76 -6.71 -8.03 11.19
N THR A 77 -7.41 -7.15 11.89
CA THR A 77 -6.88 -5.83 12.29
C THR A 77 -5.72 -5.91 13.27
N ASP A 78 -5.61 -7.00 14.03
CA ASP A 78 -4.46 -7.32 14.88
C ASP A 78 -3.18 -7.54 14.05
N ARG A 79 -3.27 -8.27 12.93
CA ARG A 79 -2.15 -8.45 11.99
C ARG A 79 -1.78 -7.13 11.31
N TYR A 80 -2.78 -6.31 10.95
CA TYR A 80 -2.51 -4.98 10.42
C TYR A 80 -1.77 -4.10 11.44
N ALA A 81 -2.16 -4.13 12.71
CA ALA A 81 -1.49 -3.36 13.76
C ALA A 81 -0.01 -3.78 13.92
N ALA A 82 0.29 -5.08 13.91
CA ALA A 82 1.67 -5.55 13.94
C ALA A 82 2.47 -5.13 12.72
N PHE A 83 1.87 -5.24 11.53
CA PHE A 83 2.44 -4.79 10.27
C PHE A 83 2.73 -3.28 10.30
N PHE A 84 1.72 -2.46 10.66
CA PHE A 84 1.84 -1.01 10.75
C PHE A 84 2.97 -0.56 11.70
N ASN A 85 3.00 -1.10 12.91
CA ASN A 85 4.01 -0.73 13.89
C ASN A 85 5.42 -1.09 13.41
N THR A 86 5.60 -2.27 12.82
CA THR A 86 6.89 -2.68 12.27
C THR A 86 7.31 -1.78 11.09
N MET A 87 6.38 -1.44 10.19
CA MET A 87 6.65 -0.49 9.11
C MET A 87 7.09 0.88 9.65
N LEU A 88 6.41 1.35 10.71
CA LEU A 88 6.75 2.63 11.36
C LEU A 88 8.14 2.59 12.00
N ASP A 89 8.49 1.51 12.70
CA ASP A 89 9.81 1.31 13.30
C ASP A 89 10.92 1.27 12.26
N GLU A 90 10.63 0.75 11.05
CA GLU A 90 11.53 0.74 9.89
C GLU A 90 11.52 2.09 9.12
N GLY A 91 10.82 3.11 9.61
CA GLY A 91 10.78 4.46 9.04
C GLY A 91 9.81 4.64 7.88
N VAL A 92 8.82 3.78 7.75
CA VAL A 92 7.76 3.86 6.73
C VAL A 92 6.41 4.12 7.42
N MET A 93 5.90 5.33 7.27
CA MET A 93 4.60 5.70 7.82
C MET A 93 3.49 5.33 6.84
N LEU A 94 2.59 4.46 7.27
CA LEU A 94 1.37 4.09 6.56
C LEU A 94 0.15 4.77 7.18
N ALA A 95 -1.03 4.52 6.62
CA ALA A 95 -2.28 4.89 7.27
C ALA A 95 -2.45 4.07 8.56
N PRO A 96 -2.79 4.69 9.70
CA PRO A 96 -2.88 3.97 10.98
C PRO A 96 -4.08 3.03 11.08
N ALA A 97 -5.12 3.25 10.28
CA ALA A 97 -6.29 2.40 10.23
C ALA A 97 -6.23 1.40 9.06
N ALA A 98 -6.58 0.15 9.33
CA ALA A 98 -6.60 -0.93 8.34
C ALA A 98 -7.58 -0.70 7.16
N PHE A 99 -8.46 0.30 7.27
CA PHE A 99 -9.52 0.60 6.30
C PHE A 99 -9.20 1.82 5.42
N GLU A 100 -8.01 2.39 5.56
CA GLU A 100 -7.59 3.56 4.81
C GLU A 100 -6.70 3.17 3.63
N ALA A 101 -6.89 3.89 2.52
CA ALA A 101 -6.03 3.71 1.36
C ALA A 101 -4.68 4.41 1.54
N TRP A 102 -3.63 3.81 0.99
CA TRP A 102 -2.32 4.41 0.86
C TRP A 102 -2.21 5.12 -0.49
N PHE A 103 -1.44 6.19 -0.52
CA PHE A 103 -1.25 6.98 -1.73
C PHE A 103 0.23 7.07 -2.09
N VAL A 104 0.56 6.62 -3.29
CA VAL A 104 1.89 6.82 -3.88
C VAL A 104 1.91 8.18 -4.59
N SER A 105 3.00 8.92 -4.43
CA SER A 105 3.23 10.19 -5.11
C SER A 105 4.46 10.11 -6.00
N THR A 106 4.63 11.09 -6.87
CA THR A 106 5.81 11.20 -7.75
C THR A 106 7.12 11.48 -6.99
N ALA A 107 7.03 11.79 -5.68
CA ALA A 107 8.20 11.94 -4.81
C ALA A 107 8.73 10.59 -4.28
N HIS A 108 7.99 9.50 -4.43
CA HIS A 108 8.44 8.17 -4.07
C HIS A 108 9.30 7.59 -5.19
N ASP A 109 10.60 7.85 -5.09
CA ASP A 109 11.59 7.33 -6.02
C ASP A 109 11.87 5.82 -5.81
N GLU A 110 12.73 5.26 -6.65
CA GLU A 110 13.10 3.84 -6.58
C GLU A 110 13.72 3.48 -5.21
N SER A 111 14.46 4.39 -4.59
CA SER A 111 15.08 4.15 -3.28
C SER A 111 14.03 4.08 -2.17
N CYS A 112 13.00 4.93 -2.24
CA CYS A 112 11.85 4.90 -1.33
C CYS A 112 11.09 3.57 -1.46
N ILE A 113 10.82 3.13 -2.69
CA ILE A 113 10.12 1.85 -2.93
C ILE A 113 10.93 0.66 -2.42
N LYS A 114 12.23 0.61 -2.69
CA LYS A 114 13.11 -0.45 -2.18
C LYS A 114 13.12 -0.52 -0.66
N ARG A 115 13.23 0.62 0.02
CA ARG A 115 13.17 0.67 1.49
C ARG A 115 11.81 0.23 2.01
N THR A 116 10.73 0.65 1.36
CA THR A 116 9.37 0.26 1.74
C THR A 116 9.20 -1.26 1.62
N LEU A 117 9.68 -1.88 0.56
CA LEU A 117 9.58 -3.32 0.38
C LEU A 117 10.44 -4.09 1.39
N ALA A 118 11.66 -3.63 1.68
CA ALA A 118 12.51 -4.24 2.71
C ALA A 118 11.88 -4.14 4.11
N ALA A 119 11.20 -3.02 4.43
CA ALA A 119 10.42 -2.88 5.65
C ALA A 119 9.22 -3.83 5.67
N ALA A 120 8.53 -3.96 4.53
CA ALA A 120 7.34 -4.81 4.40
C ALA A 120 7.67 -6.30 4.62
N GLU A 121 8.82 -6.80 4.17
CA GLU A 121 9.26 -8.18 4.45
C GLU A 121 9.29 -8.46 5.95
N LYS A 122 9.89 -7.56 6.75
CA LYS A 122 9.94 -7.66 8.20
C LYS A 122 8.55 -7.54 8.83
N ALA A 123 7.75 -6.61 8.31
CA ALA A 123 6.41 -6.33 8.82
C ALA A 123 5.44 -7.49 8.56
N PHE A 124 5.51 -8.15 7.39
CA PHE A 124 4.74 -9.37 7.14
C PHE A 124 5.19 -10.54 8.02
N ALA A 125 6.49 -10.68 8.27
CA ALA A 125 6.99 -11.69 9.22
C ALA A 125 6.45 -11.45 10.65
N ALA A 126 6.38 -10.20 11.10
CA ALA A 126 5.77 -9.86 12.39
C ALA A 126 4.25 -10.16 12.43
N ALA A 127 3.54 -9.87 11.33
CA ALA A 127 2.11 -10.20 11.20
C ALA A 127 1.86 -11.73 11.16
N ALA A 128 2.78 -12.51 10.57
CA ALA A 128 2.71 -13.97 10.53
C ALA A 128 2.81 -14.61 11.91
N ALA A 129 3.49 -14.00 12.86
CA ALA A 129 3.65 -14.49 14.23
C ALA A 129 2.34 -14.46 15.05
N LEU A 130 1.30 -13.76 14.56
CA LEU A 130 -0.02 -13.70 15.20
C LEU A 130 -0.93 -14.82 14.64
N HIS A 131 -1.20 -15.79 15.46
CA HIS A 131 -2.03 -16.98 15.14
C HIS A 131 -3.52 -16.70 15.22
#